data_cfa5cb72a92b2e0213f488b2e46a1e81
#
_entry.id   cfa5cb72a92b2e0213f488b2e46a1e81
#
_cell.length_a   1.000
_cell.length_b   1.000
_cell.length_c   1.000
_cell.angle_alpha   90.00
_cell.angle_beta   90.00
_cell.angle_gamma   90.00
#
_symmetry.space_group_name_H-M   'P 1'
#
loop_
_entity.id
_entity.type
_entity.pdbx_description
1 polymer ?
#
loop_
_entity_poly.entity_id
_entity_poly.type
_entity_poly.pdbx_seq_one_letter_code
_entity_poly.pdbx_strand_id
1 'polypeptide(L)'
;MEITSTYSVRLHNFNRVFDDTVEVYRNAVNFFIELTMTHWKSHFANLSQANDCIRAAESLSVRTIKRPMTTYNFCQDFEKFQCYLRRAAIKTAYGQVSSYQTRLAQWKAKQGQKGRQPGLPRAGRIFPVMYRDNTFVRTGRNCVQLKVRIRNTWDWVDVALDKHDVNYIALHCATRKELCPALRKRGKKWYLDFSFSEKVTLDKVSLDTQLVLGVDLGINNACVCSVMDSKGTIIGRRFLKLSKEQDSLERALQHIKKAQSNGATHMPGLWARANGVNEDISVKTANFIVEVANEFKVDVIVMEHLDLSSRKRGSRRQRLHHWRAKYVQQMVAYKAHRCGIRFRRVCAWNTSKLAFDGTGVVTRDTDNYSMCTFKTGKRNSCDLSASYNIGARYFLMEYEKSISVTKWRHITAKVPECAKRITRTLDTLTRVCAELRSL
;
A
#
# COMPACT_ATOMS: atom_id res chain seq x y z
N MET A 1 -1.55 -15.72 6.48
CA MET A 1 -1.48 -14.32 6.92
C MET A 1 -2.89 -13.76 7.10
N GLU A 2 -3.07 -12.69 7.88
CA GLU A 2 -4.37 -12.01 7.99
C GLU A 2 -4.38 -10.78 7.08
N ILE A 3 -5.44 -10.64 6.28
CA ILE A 3 -5.62 -9.54 5.33
C ILE A 3 -6.89 -8.79 5.71
N THR A 4 -6.82 -7.46 5.74
CA THR A 4 -7.97 -6.60 6.01
C THR A 4 -8.34 -5.79 4.77
N SER A 5 -9.61 -5.86 4.36
CA SER A 5 -10.19 -5.06 3.28
C SER A 5 -11.18 -4.06 3.85
N THR A 6 -11.16 -2.82 3.38
CA THR A 6 -12.07 -1.78 3.85
C THR A 6 -12.95 -1.27 2.71
N TYR A 7 -14.26 -1.23 2.95
CA TYR A 7 -15.27 -0.76 2.02
C TYR A 7 -16.04 0.41 2.64
N SER A 8 -16.17 1.48 1.90
CA SER A 8 -16.85 2.68 2.36
C SER A 8 -18.30 2.65 1.95
N VAL A 9 -19.19 2.74 2.92
CA VAL A 9 -20.65 2.84 2.73
C VAL A 9 -21.08 4.26 2.99
N ARG A 10 -21.72 4.89 2.02
CA ARG A 10 -22.23 6.26 2.15
C ARG A 10 -23.39 6.31 3.12
N LEU A 11 -23.38 7.35 3.99
CA LEU A 11 -24.48 7.67 4.89
C LEU A 11 -25.45 8.65 4.23
N HIS A 12 -26.74 8.36 4.32
CA HIS A 12 -27.81 9.31 4.05
C HIS A 12 -28.24 9.96 5.37
N ASN A 13 -29.06 11.02 5.31
CA ASN A 13 -29.47 11.78 6.48
C ASN A 13 -28.29 12.34 7.29
N PHE A 14 -27.44 13.02 6.61
CA PHE A 14 -26.27 13.70 7.14
C PHE A 14 -26.63 14.77 8.17
N ASN A 15 -25.93 14.77 9.33
CA ASN A 15 -26.16 15.71 10.41
C ASN A 15 -24.83 16.31 10.94
N ARG A 16 -24.85 17.53 11.42
CA ARG A 16 -23.74 18.25 12.06
C ARG A 16 -23.15 17.51 13.28
N VAL A 17 -23.95 16.73 13.99
CA VAL A 17 -23.52 15.95 15.16
C VAL A 17 -22.33 15.01 14.88
N PHE A 18 -22.14 14.62 13.63
CA PHE A 18 -20.95 13.83 13.26
C PHE A 18 -19.66 14.66 13.28
N ASP A 19 -19.75 15.94 12.93
CA ASP A 19 -18.59 16.87 13.02
C ASP A 19 -18.20 17.05 14.48
N ASP A 20 -19.16 17.32 15.37
CA ASP A 20 -18.94 17.51 16.81
C ASP A 20 -18.37 16.25 17.46
N THR A 21 -18.89 15.08 17.06
CA THR A 21 -18.40 13.77 17.54
C THR A 21 -16.93 13.54 17.14
N VAL A 22 -16.57 13.86 15.90
CA VAL A 22 -15.20 13.70 15.39
C VAL A 22 -14.25 14.71 16.05
N GLU A 23 -14.71 15.94 16.28
CA GLU A 23 -13.91 16.98 16.92
C GLU A 23 -13.57 16.61 18.36
N VAL A 24 -14.56 16.21 19.15
CA VAL A 24 -14.34 15.77 20.54
C VAL A 24 -13.45 14.53 20.59
N TYR A 25 -13.63 13.58 19.66
CA TYR A 25 -12.76 12.42 19.57
C TYR A 25 -11.29 12.82 19.25
N ARG A 26 -11.08 13.78 18.34
CA ARG A 26 -9.74 14.30 18.00
C ARG A 26 -9.10 15.02 19.17
N ASN A 27 -9.87 15.79 19.93
CA ASN A 27 -9.39 16.45 21.14
C ASN A 27 -8.96 15.43 22.19
N ALA A 28 -9.72 14.35 22.38
CA ALA A 28 -9.32 13.24 23.24
C ALA A 28 -8.05 12.53 22.74
N VAL A 29 -7.90 12.33 21.44
CA VAL A 29 -6.65 11.76 20.88
C VAL A 29 -5.46 12.71 21.10
N ASN A 30 -5.63 14.02 20.91
CA ASN A 30 -4.55 14.99 21.17
C ASN A 30 -4.14 15.00 22.64
N PHE A 31 -5.11 14.97 23.58
CA PHE A 31 -4.84 14.81 25.00
C PHE A 31 -3.96 13.58 25.28
N PHE A 32 -4.28 12.41 24.70
CA PHE A 32 -3.49 11.20 24.88
C PHE A 32 -2.16 11.22 24.12
N ILE A 33 -2.04 11.97 23.01
CA ILE A 33 -0.74 12.21 22.36
C ILE A 33 0.18 12.96 23.29
N GLU A 34 -0.29 14.04 23.91
CA GLU A 34 0.48 14.84 24.84
C GLU A 34 0.91 14.02 26.07
N LEU A 35 -0.04 13.35 26.72
CA LEU A 35 0.22 12.44 27.84
C LEU A 35 1.26 11.37 27.47
N THR A 36 1.10 10.70 26.31
CA THR A 36 2.02 9.64 25.88
C THR A 36 3.40 10.17 25.54
N MET A 37 3.49 11.37 24.93
CA MET A 37 4.77 12.03 24.63
C MET A 37 5.53 12.38 25.92
N THR A 38 4.85 13.00 26.89
CA THR A 38 5.43 13.42 28.17
C THR A 38 5.96 12.22 28.96
N HIS A 39 5.21 11.15 29.00
CA HIS A 39 5.54 9.95 29.78
C HIS A 39 6.15 8.81 28.94
N TRP A 40 6.64 9.09 27.73
CA TRP A 40 7.15 8.08 26.81
C TRP A 40 8.17 7.14 27.45
N LYS A 41 9.23 7.72 28.01
CA LYS A 41 10.35 6.93 28.57
C LYS A 41 9.95 6.12 29.81
N SER A 42 9.09 6.68 30.67
CA SER A 42 8.73 6.08 31.95
C SER A 42 7.62 5.01 31.85
N HIS A 43 6.67 5.14 30.91
CA HIS A 43 5.45 4.32 30.90
C HIS A 43 5.15 3.63 29.55
N PHE A 44 5.71 4.10 28.41
CA PHE A 44 5.25 3.65 27.10
C PHE A 44 6.33 3.03 26.19
N ALA A 45 7.62 3.32 26.43
CA ALA A 45 8.69 2.89 25.52
C ALA A 45 8.86 1.37 25.42
N ASN A 46 8.62 0.64 26.51
CA ASN A 46 8.92 -0.80 26.65
C ASN A 46 7.66 -1.67 26.79
N LEU A 47 6.53 -1.24 26.21
CA LEU A 47 5.29 -2.03 26.27
C LEU A 47 5.38 -3.24 25.35
N SER A 48 5.09 -4.42 25.88
CA SER A 48 5.16 -5.71 25.16
C SER A 48 3.85 -6.08 24.47
N GLN A 49 2.70 -5.62 24.99
CA GLN A 49 1.39 -5.98 24.48
C GLN A 49 0.60 -4.75 24.01
N ALA A 50 -0.21 -4.92 22.96
CA ALA A 50 -1.00 -3.86 22.35
C ALA A 50 -2.02 -3.18 23.30
N ASN A 51 -2.43 -3.86 24.37
CA ASN A 51 -3.39 -3.34 25.36
C ASN A 51 -2.72 -2.68 26.57
N ASP A 52 -1.41 -2.84 26.76
CA ASP A 52 -0.70 -2.26 27.90
C ASP A 52 -0.68 -0.72 27.85
N CYS A 53 -0.68 -0.15 26.65
CA CYS A 53 -0.82 1.28 26.49
C CYS A 53 -2.12 1.86 27.08
N ILE A 54 -3.22 1.07 27.06
CA ILE A 54 -4.49 1.49 27.67
C ILE A 54 -4.32 1.54 29.19
N ARG A 55 -3.76 0.49 29.79
CA ARG A 55 -3.54 0.43 31.25
C ARG A 55 -2.63 1.57 31.71
N ALA A 56 -1.53 1.80 30.98
CA ALA A 56 -0.59 2.86 31.28
C ALA A 56 -1.24 4.26 31.19
N ALA A 57 -1.99 4.55 30.11
CA ALA A 57 -2.66 5.84 29.94
C ALA A 57 -3.81 6.03 30.97
N GLU A 58 -4.64 4.99 31.20
CA GLU A 58 -5.73 5.06 32.16
C GLU A 58 -5.18 5.18 33.61
N SER A 59 -4.01 4.62 33.94
CA SER A 59 -3.39 4.79 35.24
C SER A 59 -3.01 6.24 35.53
N LEU A 60 -2.63 6.98 34.52
CA LEU A 60 -2.22 8.40 34.62
C LEU A 60 -3.40 9.39 34.55
N SER A 61 -4.56 8.98 33.97
CA SER A 61 -5.58 9.96 33.57
C SER A 61 -7.01 9.63 34.01
N VAL A 62 -7.30 8.41 34.48
CA VAL A 62 -8.64 8.01 34.85
C VAL A 62 -8.74 7.67 36.33
N ARG A 63 -9.47 8.48 37.07
CA ARG A 63 -9.77 8.24 38.48
C ARG A 63 -10.69 7.05 38.65
N THR A 64 -10.43 6.24 39.66
CA THR A 64 -11.27 5.10 40.06
C THR A 64 -11.38 5.07 41.59
N ILE A 65 -12.31 4.28 42.15
CA ILE A 65 -12.43 4.11 43.60
C ILE A 65 -11.07 3.67 44.21
N LYS A 66 -10.36 2.74 43.55
CA LYS A 66 -9.04 2.27 43.99
C LYS A 66 -7.88 3.26 43.71
N ARG A 67 -8.10 4.25 42.88
CA ARG A 67 -7.13 5.27 42.46
C ARG A 67 -7.83 6.62 42.38
N PRO A 68 -8.09 7.30 43.52
CA PRO A 68 -8.82 8.55 43.53
C PRO A 68 -8.02 9.74 42.98
N MET A 69 -6.68 9.65 42.96
CA MET A 69 -5.79 10.67 42.43
C MET A 69 -5.04 10.16 41.19
N THR A 70 -4.93 11.01 40.18
CA THR A 70 -4.21 10.76 38.93
C THR A 70 -3.46 12.02 38.51
N THR A 71 -2.41 11.89 37.72
CA THR A 71 -1.61 13.03 37.19
C THR A 71 -2.44 13.95 36.33
N TYR A 72 -3.38 13.38 35.54
CA TYR A 72 -4.32 14.09 34.68
C TYR A 72 -5.75 13.73 35.10
N ASN A 73 -6.72 14.54 34.70
CA ASN A 73 -8.14 14.24 34.95
C ASN A 73 -8.94 14.21 33.65
N PHE A 74 -8.85 13.11 32.91
CA PHE A 74 -9.56 12.96 31.63
C PHE A 74 -11.08 13.18 31.76
N CYS A 75 -11.69 12.75 32.85
CA CYS A 75 -13.13 12.86 33.04
C CYS A 75 -13.60 14.30 33.27
N GLN A 76 -12.74 15.18 33.74
CA GLN A 76 -13.03 16.61 33.89
C GLN A 76 -13.01 17.32 32.54
N ASP A 77 -12.00 16.98 31.68
CA ASP A 77 -11.85 17.61 30.37
C ASP A 77 -12.83 17.04 29.33
N PHE A 78 -13.23 15.77 29.52
CA PHE A 78 -14.11 15.03 28.62
C PHE A 78 -15.26 14.37 29.38
N GLU A 79 -16.22 15.20 29.82
CA GLU A 79 -17.38 14.72 30.59
C GLU A 79 -18.18 13.69 29.81
N LYS A 80 -18.58 12.59 30.46
CA LYS A 80 -19.40 11.49 29.92
C LYS A 80 -18.81 10.82 28.65
N PHE A 81 -17.49 10.97 28.38
CA PHE A 81 -16.86 10.39 27.17
C PHE A 81 -16.95 8.86 27.18
N GLN A 82 -17.34 8.28 26.04
CA GLN A 82 -17.55 6.84 25.90
C GLN A 82 -16.26 6.04 26.14
N CYS A 83 -16.31 5.04 27.00
CA CYS A 83 -15.16 4.23 27.42
C CYS A 83 -14.43 3.57 26.23
N TYR A 84 -15.17 2.99 25.28
CA TYR A 84 -14.57 2.35 24.09
C TYR A 84 -13.91 3.36 23.16
N LEU A 85 -14.50 4.54 22.99
CA LEU A 85 -13.87 5.62 22.21
C LEU A 85 -12.62 6.16 22.91
N ARG A 86 -12.62 6.25 24.25
CA ARG A 86 -11.42 6.61 25.04
C ARG A 86 -10.28 5.60 24.80
N ARG A 87 -10.55 4.30 24.90
CA ARG A 87 -9.58 3.25 24.65
C ARG A 87 -9.07 3.28 23.20
N ALA A 88 -9.94 3.56 22.23
CA ALA A 88 -9.53 3.77 20.84
C ALA A 88 -8.64 4.99 20.68
N ALA A 89 -8.96 6.10 21.36
CA ALA A 89 -8.15 7.32 21.35
C ALA A 89 -6.74 7.05 21.92
N ILE A 90 -6.64 6.33 23.03
CA ILE A 90 -5.37 5.90 23.64
C ILE A 90 -4.54 5.08 22.65
N LYS A 91 -5.10 4.03 22.06
CA LYS A 91 -4.39 3.19 21.07
C LYS A 91 -3.90 3.98 19.87
N THR A 92 -4.74 4.88 19.38
CA THR A 92 -4.40 5.76 18.25
C THR A 92 -3.26 6.71 18.61
N ALA A 93 -3.32 7.34 19.77
CA ALA A 93 -2.29 8.23 20.27
C ALA A 93 -0.96 7.50 20.46
N TYR A 94 -0.98 6.35 21.13
CA TYR A 94 0.21 5.51 21.31
C TYR A 94 0.85 5.11 19.98
N GLY A 95 0.08 4.65 19.01
CA GLY A 95 0.59 4.27 17.68
C GLY A 95 1.25 5.44 16.95
N GLN A 96 0.67 6.64 17.05
CA GLN A 96 1.26 7.85 16.44
C GLN A 96 2.55 8.29 17.13
N VAL A 97 2.58 8.27 18.47
CA VAL A 97 3.78 8.63 19.24
C VAL A 97 4.88 7.59 19.01
N SER A 98 4.58 6.31 19.07
CA SER A 98 5.53 5.23 18.78
C SER A 98 6.16 5.37 17.39
N SER A 99 5.33 5.61 16.36
CA SER A 99 5.80 5.88 15.00
C SER A 99 6.67 7.15 14.92
N TYR A 100 6.30 8.19 15.64
CA TYR A 100 7.10 9.42 15.73
C TYR A 100 8.47 9.16 16.38
N GLN A 101 8.51 8.47 17.52
CA GLN A 101 9.75 8.15 18.22
C GLN A 101 10.70 7.30 17.35
N THR A 102 10.16 6.30 16.65
CA THR A 102 10.94 5.48 15.71
C THR A 102 11.54 6.33 14.59
N ARG A 103 10.75 7.21 13.96
CA ARG A 103 11.23 8.11 12.90
C ARG A 103 12.24 9.12 13.41
N LEU A 104 12.04 9.63 14.63
CA LEU A 104 12.96 10.56 15.27
C LEU A 104 14.31 9.88 15.56
N ALA A 105 14.30 8.65 16.08
CA ALA A 105 15.50 7.86 16.32
C ALA A 105 16.26 7.59 15.01
N GLN A 106 15.55 7.19 13.94
CA GLN A 106 16.15 6.99 12.63
C GLN A 106 16.73 8.29 12.03
N TRP A 107 16.07 9.43 12.24
CA TRP A 107 16.56 10.72 11.78
C TRP A 107 17.83 11.13 12.55
N LYS A 108 17.84 10.95 13.87
CA LYS A 108 19.03 11.20 14.73
C LYS A 108 20.19 10.27 14.34
N ALA A 109 19.94 8.99 14.12
CA ALA A 109 20.98 8.02 13.72
C ALA A 109 21.63 8.36 12.37
N LYS A 110 20.91 9.04 11.47
CA LYS A 110 21.44 9.57 10.20
C LYS A 110 22.15 10.93 10.36
N GLN A 111 22.41 11.36 11.57
CA GLN A 111 23.10 12.62 11.93
C GLN A 111 22.51 13.88 11.26
N GLY A 112 21.22 13.90 10.97
CA GLY A 112 20.57 15.02 10.29
C GLY A 112 20.97 15.24 8.81
N GLN A 113 21.83 14.39 8.25
CA GLN A 113 22.45 14.62 6.94
C GLN A 113 21.50 14.62 5.75
N LYS A 114 20.32 14.00 5.85
CA LYS A 114 19.32 14.03 4.77
C LYS A 114 17.91 14.01 5.34
N GLY A 115 17.19 15.11 5.15
CA GLY A 115 15.77 15.17 5.43
C GLY A 115 15.39 16.11 6.58
N ARG A 116 14.13 16.55 6.56
CA ARG A 116 13.55 17.38 7.62
C ARG A 116 13.27 16.52 8.85
N GLN A 117 13.46 17.07 10.05
CA GLN A 117 13.06 16.45 11.30
C GLN A 117 11.58 16.03 11.24
N PRO A 118 11.20 14.83 11.75
CA PRO A 118 9.81 14.42 11.85
C PRO A 118 8.96 15.45 12.60
N GLY A 119 7.82 15.81 12.04
CA GLY A 119 6.84 16.69 12.69
C GLY A 119 6.17 15.98 13.87
N LEU A 120 5.75 16.74 14.88
CA LEU A 120 5.02 16.24 16.04
C LEU A 120 3.69 15.58 15.62
N PRO A 121 3.28 14.49 16.28
CA PRO A 121 2.00 13.84 16.01
C PRO A 121 0.82 14.75 16.36
N ARG A 122 -0.24 14.72 15.57
CA ARG A 122 -1.48 15.47 15.76
C ARG A 122 -2.68 14.70 15.22
N ALA A 123 -3.82 14.83 15.84
CA ALA A 123 -5.06 14.13 15.48
C ALA A 123 -5.85 14.74 14.31
N GLY A 124 -5.23 15.53 13.41
CA GLY A 124 -5.95 16.31 12.40
C GLY A 124 -6.78 15.54 11.38
N ARG A 125 -6.42 14.27 11.06
CA ARG A 125 -7.14 13.42 10.08
C ARG A 125 -7.58 12.09 10.67
N ILE A 126 -7.82 12.03 11.97
CA ILE A 126 -8.26 10.84 12.68
C ILE A 126 -9.76 10.83 12.79
N PHE A 127 -10.36 9.65 12.69
CA PHE A 127 -11.79 9.43 12.77
C PHE A 127 -12.10 8.31 13.77
N PRO A 128 -13.22 8.37 14.51
CA PRO A 128 -13.57 7.37 15.51
C PRO A 128 -13.95 6.04 14.86
N VAL A 129 -13.50 4.97 15.49
CA VAL A 129 -13.99 3.60 15.24
C VAL A 129 -15.26 3.43 16.08
N MET A 130 -16.35 3.00 15.43
CA MET A 130 -17.65 2.80 16.05
C MET A 130 -17.77 1.35 16.51
N TYR A 131 -17.75 1.12 17.83
CA TYR A 131 -17.73 -0.22 18.40
C TYR A 131 -19.12 -0.85 18.43
N ARG A 132 -19.21 -2.10 17.96
CA ARG A 132 -20.45 -2.88 17.95
C ARG A 132 -21.05 -2.95 19.35
N ASP A 133 -22.38 -2.79 19.42
CA ASP A 133 -23.21 -2.83 20.63
C ASP A 133 -22.92 -1.71 21.67
N ASN A 134 -21.94 -0.85 21.41
CA ASN A 134 -21.57 0.26 22.28
C ASN A 134 -21.76 1.64 21.64
N THR A 135 -21.30 1.80 20.38
CA THR A 135 -21.41 3.04 19.63
C THR A 135 -21.92 2.82 18.20
N PHE A 136 -22.18 1.56 17.84
CA PHE A 136 -22.70 1.13 16.55
C PHE A 136 -23.62 -0.08 16.75
N VAL A 137 -24.84 -0.03 16.23
CA VAL A 137 -25.81 -1.13 16.22
C VAL A 137 -26.44 -1.21 14.82
N ARG A 138 -26.58 -2.42 14.27
CA ARG A 138 -27.37 -2.65 13.07
C ARG A 138 -28.84 -2.83 13.46
N THR A 139 -29.71 -1.94 12.95
CA THR A 139 -31.17 -2.02 13.17
C THR A 139 -31.90 -2.63 11.99
N GLY A 140 -31.22 -2.75 10.85
CA GLY A 140 -31.75 -3.37 9.63
C GLY A 140 -30.67 -3.56 8.58
N ARG A 141 -31.06 -4.08 7.40
CA ARG A 141 -30.10 -4.33 6.30
C ARG A 141 -29.38 -3.05 5.88
N ASN A 142 -30.13 -1.94 5.74
CA ASN A 142 -29.60 -0.65 5.29
C ASN A 142 -29.74 0.45 6.36
N CYS A 143 -29.94 0.08 7.62
CA CYS A 143 -30.11 1.00 8.72
C CYS A 143 -29.19 0.62 9.88
N VAL A 144 -28.60 1.63 10.49
CA VAL A 144 -27.75 1.50 11.66
C VAL A 144 -28.05 2.62 12.64
N GLN A 145 -27.76 2.37 13.91
CA GLN A 145 -27.70 3.42 14.94
C GLN A 145 -26.25 3.69 15.29
N LEU A 146 -25.90 4.97 15.36
CA LEU A 146 -24.60 5.45 15.79
C LEU A 146 -24.76 6.25 17.08
N LYS A 147 -23.97 5.94 18.10
CA LYS A 147 -23.91 6.73 19.32
C LYS A 147 -22.96 7.89 19.12
N VAL A 148 -23.50 9.09 19.06
CA VAL A 148 -22.81 10.33 18.72
C VAL A 148 -23.01 11.39 19.81
N ARG A 149 -22.18 12.43 19.79
CA ARG A 149 -22.27 13.52 20.76
C ARG A 149 -23.33 14.54 20.31
N ILE A 150 -24.32 14.76 21.16
CA ILE A 150 -25.40 15.73 20.96
C ILE A 150 -25.53 16.60 22.23
N ARG A 151 -25.35 17.91 22.11
CA ARG A 151 -25.54 18.89 23.23
C ARG A 151 -24.82 18.41 24.52
N ASN A 152 -23.54 18.08 24.44
CA ASN A 152 -22.72 17.61 25.57
C ASN A 152 -23.12 16.25 26.19
N THR A 153 -24.00 15.50 25.56
CA THR A 153 -24.30 14.10 25.95
C THR A 153 -24.13 13.16 24.77
N TRP A 154 -24.20 11.86 25.02
CA TRP A 154 -24.06 10.83 23.97
C TRP A 154 -25.41 10.15 23.77
N ASP A 155 -25.93 10.19 22.54
CA ASP A 155 -27.21 9.61 22.18
C ASP A 155 -27.17 8.87 20.87
N TRP A 156 -28.16 8.01 20.64
CA TRP A 156 -28.26 7.19 19.44
C TRP A 156 -28.98 7.95 18.32
N VAL A 157 -28.43 7.88 17.12
CA VAL A 157 -29.00 8.47 15.91
C VAL A 157 -29.18 7.40 14.86
N ASP A 158 -30.38 7.30 14.29
CA ASP A 158 -30.68 6.44 13.15
C ASP A 158 -30.04 6.97 11.88
N VAL A 159 -29.34 6.10 11.15
CA VAL A 159 -28.62 6.46 9.94
C VAL A 159 -28.94 5.46 8.84
N ALA A 160 -29.39 5.95 7.69
CA ALA A 160 -29.60 5.15 6.50
C ALA A 160 -28.30 5.00 5.72
N LEU A 161 -28.01 3.75 5.33
CA LEU A 161 -26.87 3.35 4.52
C LEU A 161 -27.26 3.28 3.03
N ASP A 162 -26.32 3.61 2.14
CA ASP A 162 -26.52 3.43 0.71
C ASP A 162 -26.75 1.96 0.35
N LYS A 163 -27.87 1.67 -0.32
CA LYS A 163 -28.29 0.30 -0.67
C LYS A 163 -27.31 -0.40 -1.60
N HIS A 164 -26.75 0.34 -2.58
CA HIS A 164 -25.81 -0.22 -3.55
C HIS A 164 -24.52 -0.67 -2.84
N ASP A 165 -23.95 0.20 -2.00
CA ASP A 165 -22.75 -0.09 -1.23
C ASP A 165 -22.94 -1.31 -0.30
N VAL A 166 -24.10 -1.37 0.41
CA VAL A 166 -24.43 -2.50 1.30
C VAL A 166 -24.59 -3.79 0.53
N ASN A 167 -25.25 -3.79 -0.63
CA ASN A 167 -25.40 -4.98 -1.48
C ASN A 167 -24.05 -5.47 -2.00
N TYR A 168 -23.16 -4.54 -2.39
CA TYR A 168 -21.79 -4.89 -2.80
C TYR A 168 -21.03 -5.61 -1.68
N ILE A 169 -21.07 -5.09 -0.46
CA ILE A 169 -20.44 -5.72 0.70
C ILE A 169 -21.04 -7.10 0.98
N ALA A 170 -22.36 -7.21 0.97
CA ALA A 170 -23.05 -8.49 1.20
C ALA A 170 -22.64 -9.56 0.19
N LEU A 171 -22.45 -9.18 -1.09
CA LEU A 171 -22.04 -10.11 -2.14
C LEU A 171 -20.56 -10.51 -2.01
N HIS A 172 -19.68 -9.56 -1.72
CA HIS A 172 -18.23 -9.79 -1.80
C HIS A 172 -17.54 -10.09 -0.47
N CYS A 173 -18.23 -9.90 0.67
CA CYS A 173 -17.62 -10.03 1.99
C CYS A 173 -18.36 -11.00 2.93
N ALA A 174 -19.35 -11.76 2.43
CA ALA A 174 -20.20 -12.63 3.25
C ALA A 174 -19.43 -13.65 4.10
N THR A 175 -18.30 -14.13 3.60
CA THR A 175 -17.47 -15.17 4.26
C THR A 175 -16.38 -14.57 5.16
N ARG A 176 -16.27 -13.23 5.25
CA ARG A 176 -15.19 -12.55 5.98
C ARG A 176 -15.68 -12.03 7.32
N LYS A 177 -14.76 -11.95 8.27
CA LYS A 177 -15.04 -11.39 9.59
C LYS A 177 -15.17 -9.87 9.50
N GLU A 178 -16.37 -9.34 9.73
CA GLU A 178 -16.60 -7.90 9.84
C GLU A 178 -16.00 -7.34 11.13
N LEU A 179 -15.20 -6.30 11.01
CA LEU A 179 -14.63 -5.52 12.11
C LEU A 179 -15.49 -4.29 12.39
N CYS A 180 -15.19 -3.59 13.49
CA CYS A 180 -15.89 -2.35 13.82
C CYS A 180 -15.66 -1.28 12.75
N PRO A 181 -16.72 -0.63 12.23
CA PRO A 181 -16.60 0.40 11.20
C PRO A 181 -16.02 1.70 11.76
N ALA A 182 -15.38 2.49 10.90
CA ALA A 182 -14.93 3.83 11.23
C ALA A 182 -15.83 4.89 10.60
N LEU A 183 -16.29 5.84 11.38
CA LEU A 183 -17.02 7.01 10.87
C LEU A 183 -16.03 7.93 10.14
N ARG A 184 -16.29 8.29 8.88
CA ARG A 184 -15.36 9.09 8.07
C ARG A 184 -16.08 10.17 7.24
N LYS A 185 -15.43 11.33 7.12
CA LYS A 185 -15.88 12.42 6.24
C LYS A 185 -15.00 12.54 5.01
N ARG A 186 -15.60 12.61 3.83
CA ARG A 186 -14.92 12.88 2.55
C ARG A 186 -15.62 14.03 1.83
N GLY A 187 -14.98 15.17 1.77
CA GLY A 187 -15.62 16.41 1.32
C GLY A 187 -16.80 16.77 2.22
N LYS A 188 -17.98 16.86 1.62
CA LYS A 188 -19.25 17.16 2.35
C LYS A 188 -20.05 15.90 2.72
N LYS A 189 -19.54 14.68 2.40
CA LYS A 189 -20.29 13.42 2.58
C LYS A 189 -19.70 12.61 3.72
N TRP A 190 -20.57 11.88 4.43
CA TRP A 190 -20.20 10.96 5.50
C TRP A 190 -20.28 9.51 5.04
N TYR A 191 -19.41 8.69 5.59
CA TYR A 191 -19.26 7.28 5.30
C TYR A 191 -19.00 6.49 6.58
N LEU A 192 -19.45 5.23 6.59
CA LEU A 192 -18.90 4.20 7.46
C LEU A 192 -17.94 3.33 6.64
N ASP A 193 -16.70 3.31 7.04
CA ASP A 193 -15.68 2.44 6.47
C ASP A 193 -15.73 1.08 7.19
N PHE A 194 -16.40 0.10 6.58
CA PHE A 194 -16.47 -1.28 7.07
C PHE A 194 -15.21 -2.03 6.68
N SER A 195 -14.51 -2.56 7.68
CA SER A 195 -13.31 -3.38 7.47
C SER A 195 -13.66 -4.85 7.67
N PHE A 196 -13.17 -5.70 6.77
CA PHE A 196 -13.35 -7.14 6.80
C PHE A 196 -11.99 -7.83 6.83
N SER A 197 -11.83 -8.77 7.75
CA SER A 197 -10.62 -9.55 7.91
C SER A 197 -10.83 -10.98 7.41
N GLU A 198 -9.82 -11.49 6.72
CA GLU A 198 -9.78 -12.87 6.24
C GLU A 198 -8.39 -13.48 6.48
N LYS A 199 -8.33 -14.76 6.79
CA LYS A 199 -7.09 -15.51 6.88
C LYS A 199 -6.79 -16.15 5.54
N VAL A 200 -5.64 -15.86 4.97
CA VAL A 200 -5.17 -16.42 3.70
C VAL A 200 -3.91 -17.21 3.91
N THR A 201 -3.86 -18.41 3.33
CA THR A 201 -2.66 -19.24 3.29
C THR A 201 -1.90 -18.91 2.00
N LEU A 202 -0.61 -18.68 2.12
CA LEU A 202 0.28 -18.52 0.97
C LEU A 202 1.15 -19.76 0.90
N ASP A 203 0.76 -20.72 0.08
CA ASP A 203 1.46 -21.98 -0.02
C ASP A 203 2.84 -21.79 -0.68
N LYS A 204 3.82 -22.53 -0.18
CA LYS A 204 5.14 -22.60 -0.80
C LYS A 204 5.12 -23.74 -1.80
N VAL A 205 4.98 -23.42 -3.07
CA VAL A 205 5.18 -24.36 -4.16
C VAL A 205 6.67 -24.62 -4.35
N SER A 206 7.02 -25.86 -4.71
CA SER A 206 8.41 -26.23 -5.03
C SER A 206 8.96 -25.33 -6.15
N LEU A 207 10.22 -24.93 -6.03
CA LEU A 207 10.85 -24.03 -7.00
C LEU A 207 10.80 -24.61 -8.44
N ASP A 208 10.94 -25.93 -8.58
CA ASP A 208 10.99 -26.61 -9.88
C ASP A 208 9.67 -26.60 -10.65
N THR A 209 8.54 -26.57 -9.94
CA THR A 209 7.19 -26.55 -10.52
C THR A 209 6.56 -25.18 -10.53
N GLN A 210 7.24 -24.17 -9.98
CA GLN A 210 6.73 -22.84 -9.77
C GLN A 210 6.55 -22.04 -11.06
N LEU A 211 5.39 -21.40 -11.21
CA LEU A 211 5.12 -20.43 -12.27
C LEU A 211 5.21 -19.01 -11.72
N VAL A 212 5.87 -18.13 -12.46
CA VAL A 212 6.14 -16.76 -12.08
C VAL A 212 5.60 -15.80 -13.14
N LEU A 213 4.91 -14.75 -12.70
CA LEU A 213 4.54 -13.61 -13.53
C LEU A 213 5.54 -12.48 -13.33
N GLY A 214 6.43 -12.26 -14.28
CA GLY A 214 7.31 -11.09 -14.35
C GLY A 214 6.55 -9.89 -14.92
N VAL A 215 6.50 -8.78 -14.19
CA VAL A 215 5.74 -7.58 -14.58
C VAL A 215 6.65 -6.36 -14.65
N ASP A 216 6.71 -5.75 -15.82
CA ASP A 216 7.28 -4.43 -16.02
C ASP A 216 6.18 -3.38 -16.06
N LEU A 217 6.30 -2.32 -15.24
CA LEU A 217 5.39 -1.17 -15.20
C LEU A 217 5.96 -0.03 -16.02
N GLY A 218 5.24 0.37 -17.05
CA GLY A 218 5.64 1.46 -17.93
C GLY A 218 4.75 2.71 -17.82
N ILE A 219 5.19 3.77 -18.50
CA ILE A 219 4.42 5.02 -18.65
C ILE A 219 3.57 4.95 -19.93
N ASN A 220 4.10 4.33 -20.99
CA ASN A 220 3.40 4.21 -22.29
C ASN A 220 2.51 2.95 -22.32
N ASN A 221 3.07 1.79 -21.96
CA ASN A 221 2.28 0.62 -21.64
C ASN A 221 2.05 0.62 -20.14
N ALA A 222 0.81 0.52 -19.68
CA ALA A 222 0.52 0.51 -18.24
C ALA A 222 1.25 -0.65 -17.53
N CYS A 223 1.30 -1.83 -18.17
CA CYS A 223 2.19 -2.92 -17.80
C CYS A 223 2.42 -3.91 -18.94
N VAL A 224 3.52 -4.64 -18.87
CA VAL A 224 3.83 -5.82 -19.67
C VAL A 224 4.06 -6.98 -18.73
N CYS A 225 3.34 -8.08 -18.97
CA CYS A 225 3.33 -9.28 -18.16
C CYS A 225 3.91 -10.44 -18.95
N SER A 226 4.82 -11.22 -18.36
CA SER A 226 5.32 -12.49 -18.91
C SER A 226 5.26 -13.60 -17.89
N VAL A 227 4.69 -14.72 -18.26
CA VAL A 227 4.64 -15.93 -17.44
C VAL A 227 5.78 -16.84 -17.83
N MET A 228 6.54 -17.32 -16.84
CA MET A 228 7.66 -18.24 -17.08
C MET A 228 7.75 -19.33 -16.01
N ASP A 229 8.34 -20.45 -16.38
CA ASP A 229 8.72 -21.54 -15.48
C ASP A 229 10.11 -21.34 -14.86
N SER A 230 10.50 -22.23 -13.97
CA SER A 230 11.80 -22.23 -13.29
C SER A 230 12.99 -22.43 -14.23
N LYS A 231 12.77 -22.95 -15.43
CA LYS A 231 13.80 -23.18 -16.46
C LYS A 231 13.99 -21.99 -17.41
N GLY A 232 13.13 -20.98 -17.28
CA GLY A 232 13.13 -19.79 -18.13
C GLY A 232 12.27 -19.91 -19.40
N THR A 233 11.42 -20.95 -19.50
CA THR A 233 10.49 -21.10 -20.62
C THR A 233 9.34 -20.10 -20.48
N ILE A 234 9.11 -19.30 -21.52
CA ILE A 234 8.03 -18.32 -21.55
C ILE A 234 6.72 -18.99 -22.00
N ILE A 235 5.76 -19.08 -21.08
CA ILE A 235 4.47 -19.75 -21.30
C ILE A 235 3.43 -18.78 -21.87
N GLY A 236 3.47 -17.52 -21.44
CA GLY A 236 2.47 -16.54 -21.87
C GLY A 236 2.98 -15.09 -21.77
N ARG A 237 2.28 -14.22 -22.51
CA ARG A 237 2.56 -12.77 -22.53
C ARG A 237 1.25 -12.01 -22.58
N ARG A 238 1.15 -10.92 -21.86
CA ARG A 238 0.00 -10.02 -21.90
C ARG A 238 0.47 -8.58 -21.79
N PHE A 239 -0.22 -7.69 -22.51
CA PHE A 239 0.10 -6.25 -22.57
C PHE A 239 -1.16 -5.47 -22.21
N LEU A 240 -0.99 -4.46 -21.36
CA LEU A 240 -2.07 -3.52 -21.06
C LEU A 240 -1.72 -2.13 -21.57
N LYS A 241 -2.55 -1.63 -22.47
CA LYS A 241 -2.52 -0.22 -22.93
C LYS A 241 -3.79 0.47 -22.46
N LEU A 242 -3.64 1.63 -21.85
CA LEU A 242 -4.73 2.47 -21.34
C LEU A 242 -4.66 3.86 -22.01
N SER A 243 -4.62 3.87 -23.34
CA SER A 243 -4.39 5.10 -24.12
C SER A 243 -5.43 6.19 -23.83
N LYS A 244 -6.72 5.83 -23.78
CA LYS A 244 -7.81 6.79 -23.48
C LYS A 244 -7.68 7.43 -22.10
N GLU A 245 -7.35 6.64 -21.09
CA GLU A 245 -7.14 7.11 -19.72
C GLU A 245 -5.87 7.94 -19.60
N GLN A 246 -4.80 7.55 -20.30
CA GLN A 246 -3.54 8.32 -20.34
C GLN A 246 -3.74 9.69 -21.01
N ASP A 247 -4.45 9.75 -22.14
CA ASP A 247 -4.81 11.00 -22.81
C ASP A 247 -5.70 11.90 -21.91
N SER A 248 -6.63 11.28 -21.19
CA SER A 248 -7.47 12.01 -20.22
C SER A 248 -6.65 12.58 -19.07
N LEU A 249 -5.67 11.82 -18.56
CA LEU A 249 -4.74 12.29 -17.52
C LEU A 249 -3.87 13.42 -18.05
N GLU A 250 -3.34 13.29 -19.26
CA GLU A 250 -2.49 14.32 -19.86
C GLU A 250 -3.25 15.63 -20.06
N ARG A 251 -4.47 15.58 -20.60
CA ARG A 251 -5.34 16.76 -20.71
C ARG A 251 -5.61 17.40 -19.35
N ALA A 252 -5.91 16.59 -18.31
CA ALA A 252 -6.12 17.13 -16.97
C ALA A 252 -4.87 17.84 -16.41
N LEU A 253 -3.67 17.28 -16.65
CA LEU A 253 -2.40 17.88 -16.25
C LEU A 253 -2.08 19.15 -17.05
N GLN A 254 -2.42 19.21 -18.35
CA GLN A 254 -2.28 20.42 -19.17
C GLN A 254 -3.18 21.55 -18.67
N HIS A 255 -4.42 21.25 -18.26
CA HIS A 255 -5.31 22.25 -17.63
C HIS A 255 -4.71 22.82 -16.34
N ILE A 256 -4.13 21.95 -15.49
CA ILE A 256 -3.44 22.40 -14.28
C ILE A 256 -2.24 23.29 -14.63
N LYS A 257 -1.43 22.88 -15.59
CA LYS A 257 -0.26 23.64 -16.05
C LYS A 257 -0.66 25.03 -16.59
N LYS A 258 -1.71 25.10 -17.41
CA LYS A 258 -2.25 26.37 -17.94
C LYS A 258 -2.77 27.28 -16.81
N ALA A 259 -3.50 26.72 -15.83
CA ALA A 259 -3.96 27.49 -14.68
C ALA A 259 -2.80 28.03 -13.83
N GLN A 260 -1.74 27.22 -13.62
CA GLN A 260 -0.53 27.63 -12.91
C GLN A 260 0.22 28.74 -13.65
N SER A 261 0.33 28.67 -14.99
CA SER A 261 0.96 29.72 -15.79
C SER A 261 0.19 31.05 -15.75
N ASN A 262 -1.12 30.99 -15.49
CA ASN A 262 -1.99 32.15 -15.29
C ASN A 262 -2.03 32.60 -13.81
N GLY A 263 -1.11 32.16 -12.96
CA GLY A 263 -0.98 32.61 -11.58
C GLY A 263 -1.88 31.89 -10.58
N ALA A 264 -2.65 30.86 -10.95
CA ALA A 264 -3.49 30.14 -10.03
C ALA A 264 -2.66 29.27 -9.05
N THR A 265 -2.80 29.50 -7.74
CA THR A 265 -2.09 28.78 -6.69
C THR A 265 -2.94 27.68 -6.01
N HIS A 266 -4.28 27.79 -6.10
CA HIS A 266 -5.22 26.87 -5.46
C HIS A 266 -6.24 26.31 -6.43
N MET A 267 -6.10 25.02 -6.81
CA MET A 267 -6.92 24.38 -7.86
C MET A 267 -7.40 22.98 -7.41
N PRO A 268 -8.15 22.88 -6.31
CA PRO A 268 -8.52 21.57 -5.74
C PRO A 268 -9.36 20.72 -6.71
N GLY A 269 -10.24 21.34 -7.50
CA GLY A 269 -11.09 20.64 -8.48
C GLY A 269 -10.29 20.03 -9.62
N LEU A 270 -9.34 20.75 -10.20
CA LEU A 270 -8.48 20.24 -11.26
C LEU A 270 -7.59 19.09 -10.76
N TRP A 271 -7.01 19.25 -9.58
CA TRP A 271 -6.23 18.18 -8.95
C TRP A 271 -7.08 16.95 -8.60
N ALA A 272 -8.31 17.15 -8.13
CA ALA A 272 -9.22 16.03 -7.83
C ALA A 272 -9.51 15.22 -9.11
N ARG A 273 -9.77 15.87 -10.24
CA ARG A 273 -9.96 15.21 -11.54
C ARG A 273 -8.72 14.44 -11.99
N ALA A 274 -7.55 15.07 -12.00
CA ALA A 274 -6.30 14.40 -12.41
C ALA A 274 -5.98 13.20 -11.52
N ASN A 275 -6.16 13.34 -10.20
CA ASN A 275 -5.94 12.26 -9.24
C ASN A 275 -6.95 11.11 -9.43
N GLY A 276 -8.21 11.41 -9.75
CA GLY A 276 -9.23 10.40 -10.01
C GLY A 276 -8.92 9.55 -11.25
N VAL A 277 -8.52 10.19 -12.36
CA VAL A 277 -8.09 9.47 -13.58
C VAL A 277 -6.85 8.61 -13.31
N ASN A 278 -5.87 9.15 -12.58
CA ASN A 278 -4.66 8.42 -12.24
C ASN A 278 -4.92 7.23 -11.29
N GLU A 279 -5.93 7.34 -10.43
CA GLU A 279 -6.38 6.24 -9.59
C GLU A 279 -7.07 5.14 -10.42
N ASP A 280 -7.93 5.50 -11.37
CA ASP A 280 -8.56 4.57 -12.30
C ASP A 280 -7.52 3.77 -13.11
N ILE A 281 -6.50 4.44 -13.68
CA ILE A 281 -5.36 3.78 -14.34
C ILE A 281 -4.69 2.78 -13.39
N SER A 282 -4.43 3.18 -12.15
CA SER A 282 -3.75 2.34 -11.17
C SER A 282 -4.58 1.10 -10.81
N VAL A 283 -5.88 1.27 -10.62
CA VAL A 283 -6.82 0.18 -10.31
C VAL A 283 -6.94 -0.80 -11.47
N LYS A 284 -7.13 -0.30 -12.70
CA LYS A 284 -7.21 -1.13 -13.91
C LYS A 284 -5.93 -1.93 -14.14
N THR A 285 -4.77 -1.28 -13.94
CA THR A 285 -3.46 -1.96 -14.06
C THR A 285 -3.31 -3.06 -13.03
N ALA A 286 -3.64 -2.80 -11.76
CA ALA A 286 -3.53 -3.81 -10.71
C ALA A 286 -4.50 -4.97 -10.89
N ASN A 287 -5.73 -4.71 -11.36
CA ASN A 287 -6.71 -5.75 -11.68
C ASN A 287 -6.20 -6.65 -12.80
N PHE A 288 -5.76 -6.05 -13.91
CA PHE A 288 -5.25 -6.79 -15.07
C PHE A 288 -4.09 -7.72 -14.69
N ILE A 289 -3.12 -7.24 -13.88
CA ILE A 289 -1.97 -8.06 -13.46
C ILE A 289 -2.45 -9.28 -12.66
N VAL A 290 -3.42 -9.12 -11.76
CA VAL A 290 -3.94 -10.22 -10.95
C VAL A 290 -4.83 -11.14 -11.77
N GLU A 291 -5.60 -10.63 -12.75
CA GLU A 291 -6.37 -11.42 -13.69
C GLU A 291 -5.47 -12.32 -14.54
N VAL A 292 -4.37 -11.78 -15.09
CA VAL A 292 -3.36 -12.57 -15.81
C VAL A 292 -2.73 -13.62 -14.89
N ALA A 293 -2.42 -13.27 -13.65
CA ALA A 293 -1.87 -14.21 -12.70
C ALA A 293 -2.82 -15.38 -12.40
N ASN A 294 -4.13 -15.12 -12.30
CA ASN A 294 -5.15 -16.14 -12.10
C ASN A 294 -5.39 -16.98 -13.38
N GLU A 295 -5.41 -16.35 -14.57
CA GLU A 295 -5.54 -17.01 -15.86
C GLU A 295 -4.51 -18.12 -16.04
N PHE A 296 -3.25 -17.81 -15.73
CA PHE A 296 -2.14 -18.74 -15.86
C PHE A 296 -1.83 -19.54 -14.59
N LYS A 297 -2.62 -19.36 -13.52
CA LYS A 297 -2.45 -20.03 -12.22
C LYS A 297 -1.02 -19.87 -11.68
N VAL A 298 -0.48 -18.66 -11.73
CA VAL A 298 0.89 -18.40 -11.27
C VAL A 298 1.00 -18.40 -9.74
N ASP A 299 2.12 -18.84 -9.21
CA ASP A 299 2.38 -18.90 -7.78
C ASP A 299 2.93 -17.59 -7.21
N VAL A 300 3.63 -16.81 -8.04
CA VAL A 300 4.32 -15.60 -7.62
C VAL A 300 4.23 -14.50 -8.68
N ILE A 301 3.80 -13.30 -8.27
CA ILE A 301 3.94 -12.09 -9.08
C ILE A 301 5.24 -11.39 -8.66
N VAL A 302 6.06 -11.07 -9.65
CA VAL A 302 7.37 -10.43 -9.45
C VAL A 302 7.40 -9.08 -10.16
N MET A 303 7.80 -8.04 -9.43
CA MET A 303 7.93 -6.67 -9.95
C MET A 303 9.27 -6.07 -9.56
N GLU A 304 9.63 -4.96 -10.16
CA GLU A 304 10.84 -4.22 -9.80
C GLU A 304 10.71 -3.50 -8.45
N HIS A 305 11.80 -3.43 -7.69
CA HIS A 305 11.89 -2.54 -6.54
C HIS A 305 12.18 -1.11 -7.01
N LEU A 306 11.13 -0.31 -7.15
CA LEU A 306 11.24 1.08 -7.61
C LEU A 306 11.40 2.02 -6.41
N ASP A 307 12.62 2.54 -6.21
CA ASP A 307 12.87 3.65 -5.29
C ASP A 307 12.90 4.97 -6.07
N LEU A 308 11.83 5.74 -5.91
CA LEU A 308 11.66 7.03 -6.58
C LEU A 308 12.02 8.22 -5.69
N SER A 309 12.58 7.98 -4.49
CA SER A 309 12.82 9.01 -3.47
C SER A 309 13.91 10.04 -3.85
N SER A 310 14.85 9.65 -4.72
CA SER A 310 16.02 10.48 -5.09
C SER A 310 15.83 11.36 -6.34
N ARG A 311 14.63 11.43 -6.91
CA ARG A 311 14.40 12.14 -8.17
C ARG A 311 14.38 13.64 -7.98
N LYS A 312 15.29 14.36 -8.67
CA LYS A 312 15.36 15.83 -8.69
C LYS A 312 14.20 16.45 -9.50
N ARG A 313 13.78 17.66 -9.18
CA ARG A 313 12.68 18.41 -9.85
C ARG A 313 13.05 18.81 -11.28
N GLY A 314 12.08 18.83 -12.21
CA GLY A 314 12.24 19.28 -13.60
C GLY A 314 11.05 18.90 -14.50
N SER A 315 10.80 19.64 -15.61
CA SER A 315 9.59 19.56 -16.43
C SER A 315 9.29 18.19 -17.06
N ARG A 316 10.30 17.45 -17.52
CA ARG A 316 10.13 16.07 -18.02
C ARG A 316 9.77 15.07 -16.92
N ARG A 317 9.76 15.48 -15.66
CA ARG A 317 9.57 14.65 -14.47
C ARG A 317 8.16 14.67 -13.93
N GLN A 318 7.29 15.58 -14.42
CA GLN A 318 5.91 15.66 -13.97
C GLN A 318 5.18 14.34 -14.18
N ARG A 319 5.28 13.71 -15.36
CA ARG A 319 4.73 12.36 -15.62
C ARG A 319 5.25 11.32 -14.61
N LEU A 320 6.54 11.34 -14.28
CA LEU A 320 7.14 10.42 -13.30
C LEU A 320 6.71 10.70 -11.86
N HIS A 321 6.43 11.96 -11.49
CA HIS A 321 5.88 12.29 -10.17
C HIS A 321 4.44 11.82 -10.01
N HIS A 322 3.66 11.88 -11.10
CA HIS A 322 2.29 11.38 -11.10
C HIS A 322 2.20 9.88 -11.31
N TRP A 323 3.25 9.22 -11.77
CA TRP A 323 3.26 7.77 -11.91
C TRP A 323 3.21 7.06 -10.57
N ARG A 324 2.11 6.40 -10.32
CA ARG A 324 1.79 5.76 -9.03
C ARG A 324 2.31 4.32 -8.93
N ALA A 325 3.50 4.02 -9.44
CA ALA A 325 4.07 2.67 -9.46
C ALA A 325 4.03 1.98 -8.08
N LYS A 326 4.42 2.68 -7.01
CA LYS A 326 4.35 2.12 -5.65
C LYS A 326 2.92 1.78 -5.22
N TYR A 327 1.95 2.61 -5.60
CA TYR A 327 0.55 2.37 -5.30
C TYR A 327 0.01 1.16 -6.07
N VAL A 328 0.32 1.04 -7.37
CA VAL A 328 0.00 -0.15 -8.17
C VAL A 328 0.59 -1.41 -7.54
N GLN A 329 1.88 -1.39 -7.17
CA GLN A 329 2.54 -2.53 -6.51
C GLN A 329 1.87 -2.92 -5.18
N GLN A 330 1.45 -1.94 -4.37
CA GLN A 330 0.73 -2.21 -3.13
C GLN A 330 -0.63 -2.85 -3.40
N MET A 331 -1.37 -2.34 -4.39
CA MET A 331 -2.66 -2.91 -4.80
C MET A 331 -2.51 -4.33 -5.35
N VAL A 332 -1.49 -4.56 -6.20
CA VAL A 332 -1.19 -5.91 -6.74
C VAL A 332 -0.85 -6.86 -5.60
N ALA A 333 0.06 -6.49 -4.70
CA ALA A 333 0.44 -7.32 -3.56
C ALA A 333 -0.78 -7.70 -2.72
N TYR A 334 -1.63 -6.72 -2.44
CA TYR A 334 -2.83 -6.91 -1.65
C TYR A 334 -3.85 -7.85 -2.32
N LYS A 335 -4.13 -7.62 -3.62
CA LYS A 335 -5.07 -8.45 -4.39
C LYS A 335 -4.51 -9.86 -4.65
N ALA A 336 -3.23 -9.97 -4.98
CA ALA A 336 -2.54 -11.25 -5.18
C ALA A 336 -2.59 -12.12 -3.93
N HIS A 337 -2.28 -11.56 -2.76
CA HIS A 337 -2.35 -12.30 -1.50
C HIS A 337 -3.75 -12.84 -1.22
N ARG A 338 -4.81 -12.10 -1.56
CA ARG A 338 -6.20 -12.58 -1.43
C ARG A 338 -6.50 -13.77 -2.34
N CYS A 339 -5.83 -13.89 -3.47
CA CYS A 339 -5.90 -15.03 -4.36
C CYS A 339 -4.92 -16.16 -4.01
N GLY A 340 -4.24 -16.11 -2.85
CA GLY A 340 -3.22 -17.08 -2.48
C GLY A 340 -1.88 -16.92 -3.22
N ILE A 341 -1.74 -15.90 -4.09
CA ILE A 341 -0.56 -15.66 -4.91
C ILE A 341 0.46 -14.84 -4.13
N ARG A 342 1.71 -15.27 -4.10
CA ARG A 342 2.81 -14.52 -3.45
C ARG A 342 3.25 -13.32 -4.29
N PHE A 343 3.71 -12.27 -3.62
CA PHE A 343 4.24 -11.08 -4.28
C PHE A 343 5.71 -10.87 -3.88
N ARG A 344 6.58 -10.63 -4.86
CA ARG A 344 8.01 -10.38 -4.66
C ARG A 344 8.50 -9.18 -5.47
N ARG A 345 9.60 -8.59 -5.02
CA ARG A 345 10.30 -7.49 -5.72
C ARG A 345 11.75 -7.86 -5.94
N VAL A 346 12.25 -7.55 -7.14
CA VAL A 346 13.64 -7.77 -7.55
C VAL A 346 14.34 -6.44 -7.84
N CYS A 347 15.66 -6.47 -7.96
CA CYS A 347 16.46 -5.29 -8.28
C CYS A 347 16.06 -4.70 -9.64
N ALA A 348 15.78 -3.39 -9.70
CA ALA A 348 15.34 -2.70 -10.91
C ALA A 348 16.49 -2.26 -11.85
N TRP A 349 17.75 -2.28 -11.37
CA TRP A 349 18.87 -1.79 -12.17
C TRP A 349 19.12 -2.67 -13.40
N ASN A 350 19.18 -2.02 -14.56
CA ASN A 350 19.49 -2.62 -15.86
C ASN A 350 18.46 -3.66 -16.38
N THR A 351 17.29 -3.83 -15.81
CA THR A 351 16.26 -4.75 -16.33
C THR A 351 15.88 -4.45 -17.76
N SER A 352 15.66 -3.18 -18.10
CA SER A 352 15.33 -2.72 -19.44
C SER A 352 16.52 -2.25 -20.28
N LYS A 353 17.75 -2.29 -19.71
CA LYS A 353 18.98 -1.95 -20.42
C LYS A 353 19.70 -3.17 -20.99
N LEU A 354 19.46 -4.33 -20.41
CA LEU A 354 20.09 -5.59 -20.84
C LEU A 354 19.09 -6.38 -21.69
N ALA A 355 19.58 -6.86 -22.82
CA ALA A 355 18.87 -7.83 -23.66
C ALA A 355 18.62 -9.12 -22.86
N PHE A 356 17.42 -9.68 -22.97
CA PHE A 356 17.07 -10.92 -22.26
C PHE A 356 17.90 -12.14 -22.74
N ASP A 357 18.40 -12.08 -23.99
CA ASP A 357 19.21 -13.14 -24.62
C ASP A 357 20.71 -13.10 -24.26
N GLY A 358 21.11 -12.28 -23.27
CA GLY A 358 22.48 -12.20 -22.81
C GLY A 358 23.46 -11.44 -23.71
N THR A 359 23.03 -10.88 -24.85
CA THR A 359 23.91 -10.17 -25.82
C THR A 359 24.43 -8.82 -25.31
N GLY A 360 23.95 -8.38 -24.14
CA GLY A 360 24.45 -7.20 -23.44
C GLY A 360 23.50 -6.00 -23.49
N VAL A 361 24.06 -4.78 -23.55
CA VAL A 361 23.26 -3.54 -23.51
C VAL A 361 22.50 -3.34 -24.81
N VAL A 362 21.21 -3.03 -24.73
CA VAL A 362 20.36 -2.74 -25.88
C VAL A 362 20.50 -1.29 -26.34
N THR A 363 20.36 -1.04 -27.64
CA THR A 363 20.24 0.31 -28.22
C THR A 363 18.76 0.65 -28.35
N ARG A 364 18.30 1.70 -27.68
CA ARG A 364 16.90 2.15 -27.78
C ARG A 364 16.66 2.94 -29.07
N ASP A 365 15.50 2.72 -29.65
CA ASP A 365 15.02 3.47 -30.80
C ASP A 365 14.72 4.93 -30.37
N THR A 366 15.14 5.91 -31.18
CA THR A 366 14.93 7.34 -30.94
C THR A 366 13.50 7.77 -31.17
N ASP A 367 12.82 7.17 -32.13
CA ASP A 367 11.45 7.51 -32.53
C ASP A 367 10.42 6.74 -31.72
N ASN A 368 10.71 5.48 -31.43
CA ASN A 368 9.86 4.63 -30.61
C ASN A 368 10.62 4.07 -29.39
N TYR A 369 10.61 4.82 -28.31
CA TYR A 369 11.34 4.50 -27.08
C TYR A 369 10.95 3.16 -26.40
N SER A 370 9.81 2.57 -26.82
CA SER A 370 9.38 1.25 -26.38
C SER A 370 10.07 0.10 -27.13
N MET A 371 10.79 0.41 -28.22
CA MET A 371 11.55 -0.56 -29.02
C MET A 371 13.03 -0.42 -28.77
N CYS A 372 13.73 -1.54 -28.92
CA CYS A 372 15.20 -1.59 -28.85
C CYS A 372 15.77 -2.61 -29.83
N THR A 373 17.03 -2.41 -30.20
CA THR A 373 17.82 -3.32 -31.03
C THR A 373 18.89 -3.98 -30.16
N PHE A 374 18.95 -5.30 -30.20
CA PHE A 374 19.96 -6.08 -29.54
C PHE A 374 21.27 -6.06 -30.35
N LYS A 375 22.39 -6.45 -29.74
CA LYS A 375 23.68 -6.52 -30.45
C LYS A 375 23.67 -7.48 -31.66
N THR A 376 22.75 -8.45 -31.65
CA THR A 376 22.51 -9.37 -32.79
C THR A 376 21.75 -8.73 -33.95
N GLY A 377 21.36 -7.46 -33.87
CA GLY A 377 20.50 -6.80 -34.83
C GLY A 377 19.01 -7.07 -34.64
N LYS A 378 18.63 -7.97 -33.73
CA LYS A 378 17.23 -8.29 -33.44
C LYS A 378 16.51 -7.11 -32.80
N ARG A 379 15.37 -6.69 -33.37
CA ARG A 379 14.51 -5.64 -32.84
C ARG A 379 13.44 -6.24 -31.92
N ASN A 380 13.28 -5.67 -30.72
CA ASN A 380 12.33 -6.19 -29.73
C ASN A 380 11.74 -5.06 -28.86
N SER A 381 10.67 -5.35 -28.11
CA SER A 381 10.12 -4.44 -27.10
C SER A 381 11.02 -4.39 -25.86
N CYS A 382 11.40 -3.19 -25.43
CA CYS A 382 12.18 -2.99 -24.19
C CYS A 382 11.44 -3.49 -22.96
N ASP A 383 10.13 -3.20 -22.87
CA ASP A 383 9.29 -3.54 -21.73
C ASP A 383 9.09 -5.07 -21.63
N LEU A 384 8.99 -5.75 -22.81
CA LEU A 384 8.91 -7.21 -22.85
C LEU A 384 10.23 -7.85 -22.39
N SER A 385 11.36 -7.35 -22.89
CA SER A 385 12.70 -7.79 -22.45
C SER A 385 12.87 -7.60 -20.94
N ALA A 386 12.41 -6.45 -20.41
CA ALA A 386 12.43 -6.16 -18.99
C ALA A 386 11.58 -7.16 -18.17
N SER A 387 10.39 -7.48 -18.63
CA SER A 387 9.50 -8.44 -17.92
C SER A 387 10.12 -9.85 -17.82
N TYR A 388 10.86 -10.29 -18.85
CA TYR A 388 11.61 -11.56 -18.84
C TYR A 388 12.76 -11.51 -17.82
N ASN A 389 13.53 -10.44 -17.83
CA ASN A 389 14.63 -10.26 -16.88
C ASN A 389 14.13 -10.18 -15.43
N ILE A 390 12.96 -9.59 -15.20
CA ILE A 390 12.33 -9.49 -13.86
C ILE A 390 12.00 -10.89 -13.33
N GLY A 391 11.34 -11.71 -14.13
CA GLY A 391 11.01 -13.09 -13.75
C GLY A 391 12.25 -13.94 -13.53
N ALA A 392 13.24 -13.87 -14.43
CA ALA A 392 14.50 -14.61 -14.33
C ALA A 392 15.29 -14.22 -13.07
N ARG A 393 15.32 -12.94 -12.69
CA ARG A 393 15.98 -12.47 -11.45
C ARG A 393 15.39 -13.08 -10.19
N TYR A 394 14.08 -13.32 -10.18
CA TYR A 394 13.44 -13.99 -9.07
C TYR A 394 13.94 -15.43 -8.93
N PHE A 395 13.92 -16.23 -10.00
CA PHE A 395 14.40 -17.60 -9.95
C PHE A 395 15.88 -17.68 -9.57
N LEU A 396 16.73 -16.85 -10.16
CA LEU A 396 18.17 -16.80 -9.82
C LEU A 396 18.41 -16.42 -8.35
N MET A 397 17.56 -15.56 -7.77
CA MET A 397 17.64 -15.23 -6.35
C MET A 397 17.18 -16.40 -5.46
N GLU A 398 16.18 -17.15 -5.87
CA GLU A 398 15.70 -18.30 -5.11
C GLU A 398 16.66 -19.50 -5.24
N TYR A 399 17.25 -19.75 -6.41
CA TYR A 399 18.33 -20.74 -6.59
C TYR A 399 19.55 -20.42 -5.72
N GLU A 400 20.02 -19.18 -5.73
CA GLU A 400 21.12 -18.71 -4.86
C GLU A 400 20.88 -19.03 -3.38
N LYS A 401 19.62 -19.01 -2.91
CA LYS A 401 19.25 -19.31 -1.52
C LYS A 401 19.06 -20.80 -1.25
N SER A 402 18.69 -21.58 -2.26
CA SER A 402 18.30 -22.99 -2.09
C SER A 402 19.48 -23.95 -2.16
N ILE A 403 20.62 -23.53 -2.72
CA ILE A 403 21.81 -24.38 -2.90
C ILE A 403 22.95 -23.96 -1.98
N SER A 404 23.92 -24.87 -1.76
CA SER A 404 25.07 -24.57 -0.92
C SER A 404 25.96 -23.47 -1.52
N VAL A 405 26.64 -22.72 -0.67
CA VAL A 405 27.57 -21.65 -1.09
C VAL A 405 28.64 -22.16 -2.03
N THR A 406 29.16 -23.40 -1.81
CA THR A 406 30.17 -24.04 -2.65
C THR A 406 29.64 -24.31 -4.05
N LYS A 407 28.45 -24.90 -4.17
CA LYS A 407 27.80 -25.12 -5.48
C LYS A 407 27.53 -23.83 -6.20
N TRP A 408 27.02 -22.79 -5.48
CA TRP A 408 26.77 -21.47 -6.08
C TRP A 408 28.05 -20.81 -6.59
N ARG A 409 29.18 -20.93 -5.88
CA ARG A 409 30.51 -20.45 -6.35
C ARG A 409 30.95 -21.15 -7.61
N HIS A 410 30.78 -22.49 -7.70
CA HIS A 410 31.08 -23.23 -8.91
C HIS A 410 30.28 -22.75 -10.13
N ILE A 411 28.95 -22.58 -9.97
CA ILE A 411 28.09 -22.04 -11.02
C ILE A 411 28.51 -20.64 -11.41
N THR A 412 28.81 -19.76 -10.43
CA THR A 412 29.23 -18.38 -10.67
C THR A 412 30.54 -18.29 -11.43
N ALA A 413 31.47 -19.24 -11.27
CA ALA A 413 32.71 -19.31 -12.05
C ALA A 413 32.43 -19.58 -13.54
N LYS A 414 31.41 -20.39 -13.87
CA LYS A 414 31.02 -20.70 -15.25
C LYS A 414 30.03 -19.68 -15.86
N VAL A 415 29.20 -19.07 -15.04
CA VAL A 415 28.19 -18.07 -15.44
C VAL A 415 28.40 -16.81 -14.61
N PRO A 416 29.40 -15.97 -14.90
CA PRO A 416 29.79 -14.84 -14.06
C PRO A 416 28.68 -13.77 -13.95
N GLU A 417 27.77 -13.67 -14.93
CA GLU A 417 26.65 -12.73 -14.92
C GLU A 417 25.68 -12.98 -13.78
N CYS A 418 25.62 -14.20 -13.23
CA CYS A 418 24.75 -14.52 -12.10
C CYS A 418 25.25 -13.99 -10.75
N ALA A 419 26.54 -13.59 -10.64
CA ALA A 419 27.15 -13.09 -9.41
C ALA A 419 26.53 -11.76 -8.94
N LYS A 420 26.20 -10.87 -9.87
CA LYS A 420 25.64 -9.55 -9.56
C LYS A 420 24.18 -9.47 -9.94
N ARG A 421 23.31 -9.03 -9.02
CA ARG A 421 21.87 -8.87 -9.25
C ARG A 421 21.52 -7.98 -10.46
N ILE A 422 22.39 -7.03 -10.80
CA ILE A 422 22.20 -6.05 -11.87
C ILE A 422 22.51 -6.57 -13.27
N THR A 423 23.21 -7.72 -13.38
CA THR A 423 23.62 -8.35 -14.65
C THR A 423 22.78 -9.56 -15.04
N ARG A 424 21.93 -10.04 -14.13
CA ARG A 424 21.06 -11.21 -14.32
C ARG A 424 19.99 -10.96 -15.38
N THR A 425 19.94 -11.84 -16.39
CA THR A 425 18.98 -11.84 -17.52
C THR A 425 18.29 -13.20 -17.63
N LEU A 426 17.37 -13.36 -18.60
CA LEU A 426 16.75 -14.66 -18.90
C LEU A 426 17.79 -15.70 -19.39
N ASP A 427 18.72 -15.28 -20.25
CA ASP A 427 19.84 -16.14 -20.68
C ASP A 427 20.67 -16.64 -19.48
N THR A 428 20.98 -15.74 -18.54
CA THR A 428 21.68 -16.12 -17.30
C THR A 428 20.94 -17.23 -16.55
N LEU A 429 19.58 -17.15 -16.45
CA LEU A 429 18.78 -18.20 -15.82
C LEU A 429 18.90 -19.53 -16.56
N THR A 430 18.77 -19.52 -17.88
CA THR A 430 18.84 -20.71 -18.73
C THR A 430 20.19 -21.42 -18.56
N ARG A 431 21.31 -20.66 -18.57
CA ARG A 431 22.66 -21.18 -18.36
C ARG A 431 22.87 -21.74 -16.97
N VAL A 432 22.39 -21.04 -15.92
CA VAL A 432 22.45 -21.54 -14.54
C VAL A 432 21.64 -22.83 -14.38
N CYS A 433 20.47 -22.92 -15.00
CA CYS A 433 19.71 -24.19 -15.00
C CYS A 433 20.40 -25.35 -15.71
N ALA A 434 21.15 -25.09 -16.77
CA ALA A 434 21.96 -26.10 -17.44
C ALA A 434 23.08 -26.61 -16.50
N GLU A 435 23.81 -25.72 -15.83
CA GLU A 435 24.85 -26.09 -14.87
C GLU A 435 24.29 -26.84 -13.63
N LEU A 436 23.08 -26.46 -13.16
CA LEU A 436 22.44 -27.16 -12.04
C LEU A 436 22.07 -28.60 -12.36
N ARG A 437 21.79 -28.93 -13.63
CA ARG A 437 21.51 -30.31 -14.08
C ARG A 437 22.79 -31.16 -14.23
N SER A 438 23.94 -30.52 -14.43
CA SER A 438 25.23 -31.18 -14.58
C SER A 438 25.94 -31.47 -13.25
N LEU A 439 25.42 -30.92 -12.13
CA LEU A 439 25.91 -31.07 -10.75
C LEU A 439 25.05 -32.02 -9.91
#